data_42b17fb3f905d23ff267a1e867335306
#
_entry.id   42b17fb3f905d23ff267a1e867335306
#
_cell.length_a   1.000
_cell.length_b   1.000
_cell.length_c   1.000
_cell.angle_alpha   90.00
_cell.angle_beta   90.00
_cell.angle_gamma   90.00
#
_symmetry.space_group_name_H-M   'P 1'
#
loop_
_entity.id
_entity.type
_entity.pdbx_description
1 polymer ?
#
loop_
_entity_poly.entity_id
_entity_poly.type
_entity_poly.pdbx_seq_one_letter_code
_entity_poly.pdbx_strand_id
1 'polypeptide(L)'
;MLIKTVKATIYSLLMLLALFQVAEAREQRKFQDSREDLSTRSENLLMSALDNIAQSRIDEALIELEILKIINPRFALAQLVYADLMKAKNQRITGFGNSHSKDTGQINALRDEILARWNYYKSPVDKTLIPSSLIQLSEKQDYVLVVDQSRHRMFLYKNKNGLPVYVDDFYVTIGKKGAGKIF
;
A
#
# COMPACT_ATOMS: atom_id res chain seq x y z
N MET A 1 -56.24 -22.78 -2.13
CA MET A 1 -55.61 -22.04 -3.25
C MET A 1 -54.74 -20.88 -2.74
N LEU A 2 -55.19 -20.13 -1.77
CA LEU A 2 -54.53 -18.92 -1.19
C LEU A 2 -53.08 -19.19 -0.64
N ILE A 3 -52.81 -20.33 0.01
CA ILE A 3 -51.52 -20.64 0.64
C ILE A 3 -50.42 -20.89 -0.39
N LYS A 4 -50.74 -21.42 -1.56
CA LYS A 4 -49.75 -21.65 -2.64
C LYS A 4 -49.33 -20.33 -3.31
N THR A 5 -50.22 -19.38 -3.45
CA THR A 5 -49.91 -18.05 -4.02
C THR A 5 -49.07 -17.22 -3.06
N VAL A 6 -49.34 -17.24 -1.75
CA VAL A 6 -48.54 -16.53 -0.74
C VAL A 6 -47.11 -17.08 -0.67
N LYS A 7 -46.93 -18.40 -0.75
CA LYS A 7 -45.56 -18.99 -0.78
C LYS A 7 -44.79 -18.56 -2.04
N ALA A 8 -45.45 -18.54 -3.21
CA ALA A 8 -44.79 -18.13 -4.45
C ALA A 8 -44.36 -16.66 -4.43
N THR A 9 -45.15 -15.77 -3.85
CA THR A 9 -44.79 -14.35 -3.69
C THR A 9 -43.64 -14.16 -2.72
N ILE A 10 -43.56 -14.90 -1.62
CA ILE A 10 -42.46 -14.85 -0.66
C ILE A 10 -41.15 -15.33 -1.32
N TYR A 11 -41.18 -16.44 -2.08
CA TYR A 11 -40.00 -16.92 -2.79
C TYR A 11 -39.51 -15.94 -3.86
N SER A 12 -40.43 -15.30 -4.60
CA SER A 12 -40.09 -14.27 -5.57
C SER A 12 -39.43 -13.06 -4.91
N LEU A 13 -39.94 -12.62 -3.77
CA LEU A 13 -39.36 -11.50 -3.02
C LEU A 13 -37.98 -11.83 -2.46
N LEU A 14 -37.78 -13.03 -1.93
CA LEU A 14 -36.49 -13.50 -1.43
C LEU A 14 -35.47 -13.62 -2.56
N MET A 15 -35.89 -14.09 -3.73
CA MET A 15 -35.00 -14.17 -4.89
C MET A 15 -34.58 -12.79 -5.39
N LEU A 16 -35.50 -11.83 -5.39
CA LEU A 16 -35.23 -10.44 -5.77
C LEU A 16 -34.25 -9.78 -4.80
N LEU A 17 -34.42 -10.02 -3.51
CA LEU A 17 -33.51 -9.54 -2.47
C LEU A 17 -32.10 -10.13 -2.63
N ALA A 18 -32.00 -11.43 -2.91
CA ALA A 18 -30.71 -12.09 -3.15
C ALA A 18 -30.00 -11.55 -4.41
N LEU A 19 -30.75 -11.28 -5.48
CA LEU A 19 -30.20 -10.67 -6.70
C LEU A 19 -29.68 -9.24 -6.43
N PHE A 20 -30.39 -8.47 -5.62
CA PHE A 20 -29.97 -7.13 -5.23
C PHE A 20 -28.66 -7.16 -4.42
N GLN A 21 -28.54 -8.06 -3.43
CA GLN A 21 -27.31 -8.25 -2.65
C GLN A 21 -26.11 -8.67 -3.52
N VAL A 22 -26.35 -9.54 -4.51
CA VAL A 22 -25.29 -9.95 -5.45
C VAL A 22 -24.85 -8.79 -6.35
N ALA A 23 -25.77 -7.91 -6.76
CA ALA A 23 -25.45 -6.73 -7.56
C ALA A 23 -24.59 -5.74 -6.75
N GLU A 24 -24.99 -5.43 -5.52
CA GLU A 24 -24.20 -4.56 -4.62
C GLU A 24 -22.79 -5.13 -4.35
N ALA A 25 -22.68 -6.43 -4.08
CA ALA A 25 -21.39 -7.08 -3.86
C ALA A 25 -20.49 -7.02 -5.10
N ARG A 26 -21.04 -7.07 -6.31
CA ARG A 26 -20.28 -6.91 -7.56
C ARG A 26 -19.77 -5.48 -7.75
N GLU A 27 -20.60 -4.48 -7.45
CA GLU A 27 -20.18 -3.06 -7.54
C GLU A 27 -19.09 -2.75 -6.52
N GLN A 28 -19.23 -3.23 -5.29
CA GLN A 28 -18.21 -3.07 -4.25
C GLN A 28 -16.88 -3.72 -4.65
N ARG A 29 -16.88 -4.92 -5.23
CA ARG A 29 -15.66 -5.57 -5.73
C ARG A 29 -15.00 -4.76 -6.83
N LYS A 30 -15.74 -4.29 -7.84
CA LYS A 30 -15.20 -3.45 -8.90
C LYS A 30 -14.57 -2.16 -8.37
N PHE A 31 -15.19 -1.54 -7.38
CA PHE A 31 -14.67 -0.35 -6.75
C PHE A 31 -13.38 -0.63 -5.95
N GLN A 32 -13.34 -1.76 -5.25
CA GLN A 32 -12.16 -2.21 -4.51
C GLN A 32 -10.99 -2.51 -5.46
N ASP A 33 -11.24 -3.29 -6.51
CA ASP A 33 -10.24 -3.63 -7.54
C ASP A 33 -9.67 -2.36 -8.20
N SER A 34 -10.53 -1.38 -8.51
CA SER A 34 -10.09 -0.10 -9.09
C SER A 34 -9.22 0.73 -8.15
N ARG A 35 -9.49 0.70 -6.85
CA ARG A 35 -8.68 1.41 -5.83
C ARG A 35 -7.33 0.74 -5.62
N GLU A 36 -7.29 -0.59 -5.64
CA GLU A 36 -6.07 -1.37 -5.51
C GLU A 36 -5.15 -1.15 -6.71
N ASP A 37 -5.69 -1.16 -7.93
CA ASP A 37 -4.97 -0.84 -9.15
C ASP A 37 -4.41 0.59 -9.13
N LEU A 38 -5.18 1.59 -8.70
CA LEU A 38 -4.73 2.97 -8.57
C LEU A 38 -3.61 3.11 -7.53
N SER A 39 -3.71 2.41 -6.40
CA SER A 39 -2.68 2.43 -5.35
C SER A 39 -1.37 1.84 -5.86
N THR A 40 -1.42 0.66 -6.47
CA THR A 40 -0.25 -0.03 -7.05
C THR A 40 0.39 0.81 -8.15
N ARG A 41 -0.41 1.39 -9.03
CA ARG A 41 0.08 2.27 -10.10
C ARG A 41 0.74 3.52 -9.56
N SER A 42 0.17 4.12 -8.51
CA SER A 42 0.74 5.31 -7.86
C SER A 42 2.09 5.01 -7.22
N GLU A 43 2.21 3.86 -6.57
CA GLU A 43 3.46 3.42 -5.95
C GLU A 43 4.54 3.15 -7.00
N ASN A 44 4.21 2.45 -8.08
CA ASN A 44 5.13 2.16 -9.18
C ASN A 44 5.65 3.43 -9.84
N LEU A 45 4.80 4.41 -10.09
CA LEU A 45 5.22 5.70 -10.66
C LEU A 45 6.12 6.49 -9.70
N LEU A 46 5.84 6.47 -8.40
CA LEU A 46 6.71 7.11 -7.41
C LEU A 46 8.09 6.44 -7.39
N MET A 47 8.14 5.10 -7.37
CA MET A 47 9.42 4.37 -7.36
C MET A 47 10.22 4.60 -8.64
N SER A 48 9.57 4.62 -9.80
CA SER A 48 10.19 4.93 -11.09
C SER A 48 10.76 6.35 -11.11
N ALA A 49 9.99 7.33 -10.62
CA ALA A 49 10.48 8.72 -10.50
C ALA A 49 11.70 8.83 -9.59
N LEU A 50 11.72 8.13 -8.45
CA LEU A 50 12.87 8.10 -7.54
C LEU A 50 14.09 7.42 -8.20
N ASP A 51 13.89 6.36 -8.99
CA ASP A 51 14.97 5.74 -9.78
C ASP A 51 15.52 6.71 -10.83
N ASN A 52 14.68 7.45 -11.52
CA ASN A 52 15.09 8.48 -12.47
C ASN A 52 15.89 9.59 -11.80
N ILE A 53 15.48 10.03 -10.60
CA ILE A 53 16.24 11.00 -9.81
C ILE A 53 17.63 10.45 -9.44
N ALA A 54 17.69 9.22 -8.94
CA ALA A 54 18.95 8.58 -8.57
C ALA A 54 19.92 8.45 -9.75
N GLN A 55 19.39 8.36 -10.97
CA GLN A 55 20.16 8.31 -12.22
C GLN A 55 20.34 9.68 -12.89
N SER A 56 19.99 10.76 -12.20
CA SER A 56 20.06 12.15 -12.69
C SER A 56 19.21 12.44 -13.93
N ARG A 57 18.20 11.62 -14.19
CA ARG A 57 17.20 11.82 -15.26
C ARG A 57 16.01 12.64 -14.71
N ILE A 58 16.28 13.93 -14.51
CA ILE A 58 15.34 14.82 -13.81
C ILE A 58 14.08 15.11 -14.61
N ASP A 59 14.18 15.23 -15.91
CA ASP A 59 13.02 15.54 -16.79
C ASP A 59 12.07 14.36 -16.85
N GLU A 60 12.57 13.13 -16.94
CA GLU A 60 11.78 11.91 -16.89
C GLU A 60 11.07 11.75 -15.53
N ALA A 61 11.79 12.00 -14.44
CA ALA A 61 11.17 11.99 -13.10
C ALA A 61 10.04 13.00 -12.96
N LEU A 62 10.20 14.20 -13.50
CA LEU A 62 9.15 15.22 -13.49
C LEU A 62 7.90 14.79 -14.27
N ILE A 63 8.08 14.17 -15.44
CA ILE A 63 6.95 13.65 -16.24
C ILE A 63 6.15 12.60 -15.45
N GLU A 64 6.83 11.64 -14.83
CA GLU A 64 6.18 10.59 -14.01
C GLU A 64 5.44 11.16 -12.80
N LEU A 65 6.04 12.14 -12.13
CA LEU A 65 5.41 12.82 -11.01
C LEU A 65 4.21 13.69 -11.44
N GLU A 66 4.25 14.29 -12.63
CA GLU A 66 3.09 14.99 -13.20
C GLU A 66 1.93 14.02 -13.48
N ILE A 67 2.22 12.88 -14.10
CA ILE A 67 1.22 11.82 -14.31
C ILE A 67 0.65 11.38 -12.95
N LEU A 68 1.50 11.15 -11.97
CA LEU A 68 1.10 10.74 -10.63
C LEU A 68 0.19 11.77 -9.95
N LYS A 69 0.48 13.06 -10.08
CA LYS A 69 -0.39 14.14 -9.56
C LYS A 69 -1.77 14.18 -10.23
N ILE A 70 -1.86 13.79 -11.50
CA ILE A 70 -3.14 13.73 -12.22
C ILE A 70 -3.97 12.54 -11.76
N ILE A 71 -3.38 11.34 -11.67
CA ILE A 71 -4.10 10.12 -11.31
C ILE A 71 -4.39 10.00 -9.82
N ASN A 72 -3.52 10.57 -8.97
CA ASN A 72 -3.67 10.55 -7.52
C ASN A 72 -3.30 11.91 -6.90
N PRO A 73 -4.16 12.93 -7.03
CA PRO A 73 -3.87 14.31 -6.59
C PRO A 73 -3.72 14.45 -5.08
N ARG A 74 -4.10 13.43 -4.28
CA ARG A 74 -3.94 13.44 -2.81
C ARG A 74 -2.68 12.74 -2.32
N PHE A 75 -1.84 12.25 -3.24
CA PHE A 75 -0.61 11.57 -2.86
C PHE A 75 0.48 12.57 -2.46
N ALA A 76 0.53 12.88 -1.16
CA ALA A 76 1.39 13.93 -0.59
C ALA A 76 2.89 13.72 -0.89
N LEU A 77 3.35 12.46 -0.93
CA LEU A 77 4.75 12.14 -1.25
C LEU A 77 5.15 12.60 -2.65
N ALA A 78 4.30 12.33 -3.66
CA ALA A 78 4.53 12.76 -5.02
C ALA A 78 4.57 14.29 -5.16
N GLN A 79 3.66 14.97 -4.46
CA GLN A 79 3.62 16.43 -4.45
C GLN A 79 4.90 17.03 -3.83
N LEU A 80 5.40 16.44 -2.75
CA LEU A 80 6.63 16.89 -2.10
C LEU A 80 7.83 16.71 -3.04
N VAL A 81 8.01 15.50 -3.62
CA VAL A 81 9.13 15.20 -4.51
C VAL A 81 9.08 16.11 -5.76
N TYR A 82 7.89 16.29 -6.34
CA TYR A 82 7.70 17.16 -7.49
C TYR A 82 8.09 18.62 -7.17
N ALA A 83 7.62 19.15 -6.04
CA ALA A 83 7.92 20.51 -5.62
C ALA A 83 9.43 20.73 -5.39
N ASP A 84 10.09 19.75 -4.77
CA ASP A 84 11.54 19.80 -4.55
C ASP A 84 12.33 19.73 -5.86
N LEU A 85 11.92 18.89 -6.83
CA LEU A 85 12.55 18.83 -8.15
C LEU A 85 12.36 20.11 -8.95
N MET A 86 11.15 20.68 -8.95
CA MET A 86 10.89 21.95 -9.61
C MET A 86 11.73 23.08 -9.02
N LYS A 87 11.93 23.05 -7.71
CA LYS A 87 12.81 24.01 -7.03
C LYS A 87 14.27 23.75 -7.38
N ALA A 88 14.69 22.47 -7.50
CA ALA A 88 16.05 22.08 -7.93
C ALA A 88 16.36 22.57 -9.33
N LYS A 89 15.42 22.48 -10.24
CA LYS A 89 15.58 22.93 -11.65
C LYS A 89 15.87 24.43 -11.71
N ASN A 90 15.36 25.22 -10.76
CA ASN A 90 15.46 26.68 -10.76
C ASN A 90 16.47 27.23 -9.73
N GLN A 91 16.92 26.46 -8.78
CA GLN A 91 17.80 26.90 -7.68
C GLN A 91 18.68 25.74 -7.18
N ARG A 92 19.87 26.05 -6.63
CA ARG A 92 20.67 25.04 -5.92
C ARG A 92 19.94 24.54 -4.69
N ILE A 93 19.60 23.25 -4.65
CA ILE A 93 19.01 22.62 -3.48
C ILE A 93 20.10 21.97 -2.62
N THR A 94 19.97 22.11 -1.31
CA THR A 94 20.84 21.47 -0.31
C THR A 94 20.22 20.22 0.30
N GLY A 95 18.98 19.84 -0.06
CA GLY A 95 18.30 18.63 0.43
C GLY A 95 16.81 18.59 0.09
N PHE A 96 16.19 17.40 0.14
CA PHE A 96 14.76 17.21 -0.01
C PHE A 96 13.97 17.90 1.12
N GLY A 97 12.82 18.48 0.79
CA GLY A 97 11.95 19.12 1.77
C GLY A 97 12.45 20.48 2.26
N ASN A 98 13.37 21.11 1.53
CA ASN A 98 13.94 22.42 1.89
C ASN A 98 12.96 23.58 1.55
N SER A 99 11.66 23.37 1.73
CA SER A 99 10.66 24.41 1.63
C SER A 99 10.62 25.22 2.92
N HIS A 100 10.38 26.53 2.82
CA HIS A 100 10.15 27.42 3.97
C HIS A 100 8.76 27.18 4.60
N SER A 101 8.35 25.92 4.72
CA SER A 101 7.11 25.53 5.35
C SER A 101 7.23 25.69 6.86
N LYS A 102 6.20 26.26 7.47
CA LYS A 102 6.09 26.37 8.93
C LYS A 102 5.95 25.02 9.64
N ASP A 103 5.62 23.95 8.88
CA ASP A 103 5.44 22.60 9.41
C ASP A 103 6.59 21.67 9.01
N THR A 104 7.75 21.90 9.60
CA THR A 104 8.95 21.08 9.40
C THR A 104 8.76 19.62 9.87
N GLY A 105 7.89 19.39 10.86
CA GLY A 105 7.61 18.07 11.38
C GLY A 105 6.89 17.18 10.36
N GLN A 106 5.91 17.71 9.65
CA GLN A 106 5.18 16.98 8.61
C GLN A 106 6.08 16.67 7.41
N ILE A 107 6.92 17.63 7.00
CA ILE A 107 7.87 17.43 5.89
C ILE A 107 8.89 16.36 6.24
N ASN A 108 9.44 16.37 7.45
CA ASN A 108 10.37 15.33 7.88
C ASN A 108 9.71 13.94 7.90
N ALA A 109 8.48 13.83 8.40
CA ALA A 109 7.74 12.56 8.37
C ALA A 109 7.52 12.03 6.95
N LEU A 110 7.20 12.90 5.98
CA LEU A 110 7.08 12.51 4.57
C LEU A 110 8.42 12.09 3.96
N ARG A 111 9.52 12.76 4.32
CA ARG A 111 10.86 12.38 3.89
C ARG A 111 11.25 10.99 4.41
N ASP A 112 11.01 10.74 5.70
CA ASP A 112 11.30 9.45 6.32
C ASP A 112 10.48 8.33 5.66
N GLU A 113 9.23 8.63 5.30
CA GLU A 113 8.37 7.68 4.58
C GLU A 113 8.89 7.39 3.17
N ILE A 114 9.36 8.39 2.42
CA ILE A 114 9.97 8.19 1.10
C ILE A 114 11.19 7.27 1.21
N LEU A 115 12.08 7.52 2.18
CA LEU A 115 13.26 6.69 2.40
C LEU A 115 12.91 5.25 2.79
N ALA A 116 11.88 5.06 3.63
CA ALA A 116 11.42 3.74 4.03
C ALA A 116 10.87 2.95 2.82
N ARG A 117 10.06 3.58 1.96
CA ARG A 117 9.53 2.97 0.72
C ARG A 117 10.64 2.63 -0.26
N TRP A 118 11.58 3.55 -0.45
CA TRP A 118 12.73 3.33 -1.31
C TRP A 118 13.58 2.16 -0.84
N ASN A 119 13.88 2.09 0.46
CA ASN A 119 14.63 1.00 1.05
C ASN A 119 13.89 -0.34 0.92
N TYR A 120 12.56 -0.37 1.12
CA TYR A 120 11.75 -1.55 0.88
C TYR A 120 11.89 -2.03 -0.56
N TYR A 121 11.76 -1.12 -1.53
CA TYR A 121 11.82 -1.43 -2.96
C TYR A 121 13.21 -1.93 -3.40
N LYS A 122 14.29 -1.31 -2.88
CA LYS A 122 15.68 -1.65 -3.26
C LYS A 122 16.26 -2.84 -2.52
N SER A 123 15.65 -3.30 -1.43
CA SER A 123 16.16 -4.39 -0.60
C SER A 123 15.33 -5.66 -0.84
N PRO A 124 15.67 -6.49 -1.83
CA PRO A 124 14.98 -7.75 -2.07
C PRO A 124 15.12 -8.66 -0.84
N VAL A 125 14.07 -9.43 -0.55
CA VAL A 125 14.03 -10.39 0.55
C VAL A 125 14.61 -11.71 0.11
N ASP A 126 15.44 -12.30 0.96
CA ASP A 126 15.76 -13.72 0.81
C ASP A 126 14.55 -14.55 1.27
N LYS A 127 13.84 -15.11 0.30
CA LYS A 127 12.61 -15.89 0.49
C LYS A 127 12.83 -17.22 1.21
N THR A 128 14.07 -17.63 1.37
CA THR A 128 14.44 -18.87 2.07
C THR A 128 14.58 -18.67 3.57
N LEU A 129 14.74 -17.43 4.02
CA LEU A 129 14.90 -17.09 5.43
C LEU A 129 13.54 -17.06 6.13
N ILE A 130 13.47 -17.76 7.25
CA ILE A 130 12.32 -17.78 8.15
C ILE A 130 12.69 -16.95 9.40
N PRO A 131 11.83 -16.02 9.84
CA PRO A 131 12.07 -15.29 11.09
C PRO A 131 12.25 -16.25 12.27
N SER A 132 13.25 -16.01 13.11
CA SER A 132 13.55 -16.87 14.27
C SER A 132 12.40 -16.97 15.28
N SER A 133 11.45 -16.04 15.23
CA SER A 133 10.21 -16.08 16.02
C SER A 133 9.19 -17.11 15.51
N LEU A 134 9.35 -17.62 14.27
CA LEU A 134 8.46 -18.60 13.65
C LEU A 134 9.12 -19.98 13.60
N ILE A 135 9.22 -20.66 14.74
CA ILE A 135 9.86 -21.99 14.79
C ILE A 135 8.88 -23.10 14.44
N GLN A 136 7.62 -22.96 14.90
CA GLN A 136 6.58 -23.97 14.67
C GLN A 136 5.20 -23.31 14.66
N LEU A 137 4.35 -23.74 13.72
CA LEU A 137 2.96 -23.27 13.61
C LEU A 137 2.00 -24.36 14.08
N SER A 138 0.89 -23.94 14.71
CA SER A 138 -0.21 -24.84 15.01
C SER A 138 -0.85 -25.36 13.72
N GLU A 139 -1.21 -26.64 13.66
CA GLU A 139 -1.87 -27.25 12.50
C GLU A 139 -3.18 -26.56 12.10
N LYS A 140 -3.82 -25.89 13.05
CA LYS A 140 -5.07 -25.13 12.83
C LYS A 140 -4.88 -23.75 12.18
N GLN A 141 -3.64 -23.33 11.98
CA GLN A 141 -3.30 -21.99 11.51
C GLN A 141 -2.80 -22.05 10.08
N ASP A 142 -3.61 -21.64 9.11
CA ASP A 142 -3.28 -21.71 7.68
C ASP A 142 -2.23 -20.69 7.26
N TYR A 143 -2.26 -19.48 7.84
CA TYR A 143 -1.36 -18.37 7.51
C TYR A 143 -0.86 -17.65 8.76
N VAL A 144 0.32 -17.04 8.63
CA VAL A 144 0.92 -16.16 9.64
C VAL A 144 1.43 -14.89 8.99
N LEU A 145 1.18 -13.77 9.67
CA LEU A 145 1.77 -12.47 9.33
C LEU A 145 2.85 -12.11 10.34
N VAL A 146 4.01 -11.70 9.84
CA VAL A 146 5.11 -11.19 10.67
C VAL A 146 5.43 -9.77 10.25
N VAL A 147 5.37 -8.82 11.18
CA VAL A 147 5.68 -7.42 10.91
C VAL A 147 7.09 -7.10 11.42
N ASP A 148 8.00 -6.78 10.49
CA ASP A 148 9.29 -6.20 10.80
C ASP A 148 9.18 -4.68 10.74
N GLN A 149 9.07 -4.06 11.90
CA GLN A 149 8.94 -2.61 12.02
C GLN A 149 10.20 -1.87 11.57
N SER A 150 11.38 -2.46 11.77
CA SER A 150 12.65 -1.83 11.44
C SER A 150 12.85 -1.71 9.92
N ARG A 151 12.26 -2.64 9.15
CA ARG A 151 12.33 -2.69 7.69
C ARG A 151 11.06 -2.16 7.00
N HIS A 152 10.06 -1.72 7.78
CA HIS A 152 8.75 -1.34 7.24
C HIS A 152 8.11 -2.43 6.37
N ARG A 153 8.23 -3.71 6.81
CA ARG A 153 7.85 -4.86 6.00
C ARG A 153 6.97 -5.83 6.78
N MET A 154 5.92 -6.30 6.14
CA MET A 154 5.06 -7.36 6.63
C MET A 154 5.21 -8.58 5.74
N PHE A 155 5.57 -9.71 6.32
CA PHE A 155 5.73 -10.98 5.63
C PHE A 155 4.49 -11.84 5.81
N LEU A 156 4.06 -12.49 4.74
CA LEU A 156 3.01 -13.49 4.74
C LEU A 156 3.63 -14.89 4.57
N TYR A 157 3.38 -15.77 5.52
CA TYR A 157 3.76 -17.17 5.44
C TYR A 157 2.53 -18.06 5.42
N LYS A 158 2.58 -19.14 4.63
CA LYS A 158 1.59 -20.23 4.64
C LYS A 158 2.12 -21.39 5.46
N ASN A 159 1.25 -21.97 6.28
CA ASN A 159 1.57 -23.19 7.02
C ASN A 159 1.56 -24.39 6.08
N LYS A 160 2.65 -25.12 6.02
CA LYS A 160 2.74 -26.43 5.38
C LYS A 160 3.23 -27.44 6.41
N ASN A 161 2.29 -28.20 6.99
CA ASN A 161 2.58 -29.25 7.98
C ASN A 161 3.38 -28.72 9.20
N GLY A 162 2.97 -27.57 9.75
CA GLY A 162 3.63 -26.95 10.89
C GLY A 162 4.86 -26.10 10.54
N LEU A 163 5.26 -26.04 9.26
CA LEU A 163 6.41 -25.24 8.80
C LEU A 163 5.93 -24.00 8.04
N PRO A 164 6.45 -22.81 8.36
CA PRO A 164 6.15 -21.58 7.63
C PRO A 164 6.85 -21.58 6.27
N VAL A 165 6.09 -21.36 5.21
CA VAL A 165 6.60 -21.18 3.83
C VAL A 165 6.28 -19.78 3.38
N TYR A 166 7.28 -19.02 2.95
CA TYR A 166 7.11 -17.67 2.43
C TYR A 166 6.11 -17.64 1.26
N VAL A 167 5.19 -16.68 1.28
CA VAL A 167 4.22 -16.43 0.21
C VAL A 167 4.51 -15.09 -0.44
N ASP A 168 4.52 -14.01 0.37
CA ASP A 168 4.69 -12.64 -0.12
C ASP A 168 5.13 -11.71 1.00
N ASP A 169 5.49 -10.46 0.63
CA ASP A 169 5.77 -9.40 1.59
C ASP A 169 5.21 -8.05 1.11
N PHE A 170 4.89 -7.19 2.05
CA PHE A 170 4.22 -5.93 1.82
C PHE A 170 4.92 -4.80 2.56
N TYR A 171 4.97 -3.62 1.94
CA TYR A 171 5.34 -2.40 2.65
C TYR A 171 4.28 -2.05 3.70
N VAL A 172 4.72 -1.67 4.90
CA VAL A 172 3.84 -1.22 5.98
C VAL A 172 4.30 0.11 6.56
N THR A 173 3.35 1.01 6.75
CA THR A 173 3.60 2.25 7.48
C THR A 173 3.49 2.01 8.99
N ILE A 174 4.40 2.61 9.74
CA ILE A 174 4.39 2.55 11.20
C ILE A 174 3.71 3.81 11.72
N GLY A 175 2.69 3.65 12.57
CA GLY A 175 1.95 4.79 13.13
C GLY A 175 2.86 5.74 13.92
N LYS A 176 2.46 7.02 14.01
CA LYS A 176 3.23 8.12 14.67
C LYS A 176 3.75 7.84 16.08
N LYS A 177 3.16 6.87 16.79
CA LYS A 177 3.60 6.48 18.15
C LYS A 177 4.61 5.33 18.19
N GLY A 178 5.08 4.86 17.01
CA GLY A 178 6.11 3.83 16.90
C GLY A 178 5.75 2.51 17.59
N ALA A 179 6.77 1.70 17.86
CA ALA A 179 6.69 0.38 18.48
C ALA A 179 6.36 0.39 19.99
N GLY A 180 6.04 1.51 20.58
CA GLY A 180 5.97 1.71 22.04
C GLY A 180 4.61 1.53 22.70
N LYS A 181 3.61 0.94 22.05
CA LYS A 181 2.37 0.56 22.75
C LYS A 181 2.51 -0.83 23.36
N ILE A 182 2.92 -0.87 24.60
CA ILE A 182 2.68 -2.01 25.50
C ILE A 182 1.19 -1.88 25.91
N PHE A 183 0.36 -2.86 25.56
CA PHE A 183 -0.99 -3.01 26.07
C PHE A 183 -0.94 -3.86 27.33
#